data_44d050ea390170f2c859d642633992c3
#
_entry.id   44d050ea390170f2c859d642633992c3
#
_cell.length_a   1.000
_cell.length_b   1.000
_cell.length_c   1.000
_cell.angle_alpha   90.00
_cell.angle_beta   90.00
_cell.angle_gamma   90.00
#
_symmetry.space_group_name_H-M   'P 1'
#
loop_
_entity.id
_entity.type
_entity.pdbx_description
1 polymer ?
#
loop_
_entity_poly.entity_id
_entity_poly.type
_entity_poly.pdbx_seq_one_letter_code
_entity_poly.pdbx_strand_id
1 'polypeptide(L)'
;LDDDPYTDTFWGILTGYDATNALAIATYREPLTVRKVASGTEIALEMCEQGLWYDELVKNKFVRKQKGGSAQQLQGPDDTTKALVKSLNDFQPDLFVTSGHATERNWQLGFRYRNGFFKSKDGQMYGEDTRRQRIDVDSPNAKVYLPIGNCLMGHIDGPDAMALAWMNDVGVKQMIGYTVPTWFGYGGWGMLDYFVEQPGRYSLTEAFF
;
A
#
# COMPACT_ATOMS: atom_id res chain seq x y z
N LEU A 1 25.83 -25.40 1.65
CA LEU A 1 24.81 -24.85 0.79
C LEU A 1 24.12 -26.02 0.15
N ASP A 2 22.86 -26.21 0.44
CA ASP A 2 22.01 -27.17 -0.24
C ASP A 2 21.47 -26.59 -1.56
N ASP A 3 20.80 -27.40 -2.36
CA ASP A 3 20.20 -26.99 -3.62
C ASP A 3 18.76 -26.44 -3.44
N ASP A 4 18.36 -26.20 -2.17
CA ASP A 4 17.04 -25.64 -1.87
C ASP A 4 17.02 -24.12 -2.17
N PRO A 5 16.14 -23.64 -3.04
CA PRO A 5 16.02 -22.22 -3.35
C PRO A 5 15.35 -21.39 -2.23
N TYR A 6 14.81 -22.05 -1.20
CA TYR A 6 14.13 -21.39 -0.07
C TYR A 6 15.12 -21.08 1.06
N THR A 7 14.78 -20.06 1.83
CA THR A 7 15.58 -19.70 3.00
C THR A 7 15.21 -20.57 4.21
N ASP A 8 16.21 -21.03 4.98
CA ASP A 8 15.99 -21.78 6.22
C ASP A 8 15.47 -20.92 7.37
N THR A 9 15.36 -19.62 7.17
CA THR A 9 14.96 -18.69 8.22
C THR A 9 14.16 -17.52 7.65
N PHE A 10 13.17 -17.08 8.38
CA PHE A 10 12.45 -15.84 8.10
C PHE A 10 13.34 -14.64 8.43
N TRP A 11 13.35 -13.66 7.57
CA TRP A 11 14.14 -12.44 7.79
C TRP A 11 13.39 -11.20 7.30
N GLY A 12 13.79 -10.05 7.80
CA GLY A 12 13.27 -8.77 7.40
C GLY A 12 14.29 -7.67 7.63
N ILE A 13 14.07 -6.52 7.02
CA ILE A 13 14.91 -5.34 7.20
C ILE A 13 14.18 -4.38 8.11
N LEU A 14 14.81 -4.00 9.22
CA LEU A 14 14.37 -2.90 10.05
C LEU A 14 14.96 -1.59 9.50
N THR A 15 14.09 -0.67 9.12
CA THR A 15 14.48 0.64 8.59
C THR A 15 13.46 1.70 8.99
N GLY A 16 13.74 2.95 8.68
CA GLY A 16 12.86 4.10 8.90
C GLY A 16 13.42 5.32 8.19
N TYR A 17 12.65 6.41 8.16
CA TYR A 17 13.07 7.69 7.59
C TYR A 17 14.31 8.25 8.29
N ASP A 18 14.33 8.13 9.62
CA ASP A 18 15.46 8.46 10.47
C ASP A 18 15.57 7.46 11.65
N ALA A 19 16.57 7.65 12.50
CA ALA A 19 16.79 6.80 13.65
C ALA A 19 15.59 6.80 14.64
N THR A 20 14.89 7.91 14.79
CA THR A 20 13.72 8.02 15.67
C THR A 20 12.55 7.20 15.11
N ASN A 21 12.28 7.32 13.82
CA ASN A 21 11.25 6.55 13.14
C ASN A 21 11.57 5.05 13.14
N ALA A 22 12.82 4.68 12.82
CA ALA A 22 13.27 3.28 12.88
C ALA A 22 13.12 2.69 14.30
N LEU A 23 13.49 3.45 15.34
CA LEU A 23 13.32 3.03 16.73
C LEU A 23 11.84 2.86 17.10
N ALA A 24 10.97 3.77 16.66
CA ALA A 24 9.53 3.69 16.89
C ALA A 24 8.93 2.43 16.24
N ILE A 25 9.38 2.06 15.05
CA ILE A 25 8.98 0.81 14.39
C ILE A 25 9.52 -0.41 15.15
N ALA A 26 10.81 -0.41 15.51
CA ALA A 26 11.45 -1.50 16.24
C ALA A 26 10.83 -1.78 17.61
N THR A 27 10.34 -0.75 18.27
CA THR A 27 9.76 -0.84 19.63
C THR A 27 8.23 -0.95 19.63
N TYR A 28 7.60 -0.91 18.48
CA TYR A 28 6.15 -1.12 18.37
C TYR A 28 5.79 -2.54 18.85
N ARG A 29 4.86 -2.64 19.80
CA ARG A 29 4.49 -3.91 20.46
C ARG A 29 3.01 -4.23 20.37
N GLU A 30 2.20 -3.29 19.90
CA GLU A 30 0.77 -3.52 19.77
C GLU A 30 0.50 -4.54 18.65
N PRO A 31 -0.33 -5.56 18.89
CA PRO A 31 -0.74 -6.47 17.83
C PRO A 31 -1.43 -5.73 16.70
N LEU A 32 -0.97 -5.90 15.48
CA LEU A 32 -1.62 -5.36 14.31
C LEU A 32 -2.63 -6.39 13.78
N THR A 33 -3.90 -6.17 14.09
CA THR A 33 -4.99 -7.00 13.57
C THR A 33 -5.60 -6.34 12.36
N VAL A 34 -5.58 -7.03 11.23
CA VAL A 34 -6.18 -6.54 9.98
C VAL A 34 -7.68 -6.78 10.02
N ARG A 35 -8.47 -5.70 10.05
CA ARG A 35 -9.93 -5.70 9.99
C ARG A 35 -10.47 -4.90 8.82
N LYS A 36 -9.73 -3.85 8.42
CA LYS A 36 -10.12 -2.92 7.36
C LYS A 36 -9.09 -2.94 6.24
N VAL A 37 -9.52 -3.27 5.03
CA VAL A 37 -8.66 -3.24 3.85
C VAL A 37 -9.07 -2.13 2.89
N ALA A 38 -8.08 -1.37 2.41
CA ALA A 38 -8.24 -0.57 1.20
C ALA A 38 -7.38 -1.20 0.09
N SER A 39 -7.98 -1.44 -1.07
CA SER A 39 -7.33 -2.20 -2.12
C SER A 39 -7.61 -1.66 -3.52
N GLY A 40 -6.62 -1.72 -4.39
CA GLY A 40 -6.75 -1.55 -5.83
C GLY A 40 -7.33 -2.77 -6.55
N THR A 41 -7.63 -3.86 -5.85
CA THR A 41 -8.30 -5.05 -6.41
C THR A 41 -9.57 -5.37 -5.64
N GLU A 42 -10.64 -5.80 -6.32
CA GLU A 42 -11.90 -6.13 -5.65
C GLU A 42 -11.79 -7.40 -4.79
N ILE A 43 -10.85 -8.29 -5.11
CA ILE A 43 -10.66 -9.58 -4.43
C ILE A 43 -10.51 -9.43 -2.91
N ALA A 44 -9.75 -8.44 -2.46
CA ALA A 44 -9.50 -8.26 -1.04
C ALA A 44 -10.71 -7.73 -0.23
N LEU A 45 -11.77 -7.21 -0.88
CA LEU A 45 -12.90 -6.60 -0.18
C LEU A 45 -13.60 -7.57 0.77
N GLU A 46 -13.80 -8.80 0.34
CA GLU A 46 -14.59 -9.79 1.08
C GLU A 46 -13.77 -10.49 2.18
N MET A 47 -12.44 -10.35 2.14
CA MET A 47 -11.53 -11.00 3.09
C MET A 47 -11.50 -10.35 4.48
N CYS A 48 -11.84 -9.06 4.58
CA CYS A 48 -11.82 -8.32 5.84
C CYS A 48 -13.22 -7.98 6.35
N GLU A 49 -13.33 -7.56 7.61
CA GLU A 49 -14.60 -7.10 8.20
C GLU A 49 -15.15 -5.90 7.42
N GLN A 50 -14.27 -4.98 7.02
CA GLN A 50 -14.58 -3.81 6.22
C GLN A 50 -13.61 -3.70 5.04
N GLY A 51 -14.12 -3.41 3.87
CA GLY A 51 -13.32 -3.27 2.65
C GLY A 51 -13.66 -2.01 1.87
N LEU A 52 -12.64 -1.37 1.33
CA LEU A 52 -12.73 -0.28 0.38
C LEU A 52 -11.93 -0.64 -0.87
N TRP A 53 -12.63 -0.75 -1.99
CA TRP A 53 -12.01 -0.90 -3.29
C TRP A 53 -11.99 0.43 -4.03
N TYR A 54 -10.82 0.75 -4.61
CA TYR A 54 -10.62 1.93 -5.43
C TYR A 54 -9.68 1.58 -6.58
N ASP A 55 -10.17 1.61 -7.83
CA ASP A 55 -9.37 1.23 -9.00
C ASP A 55 -9.85 1.96 -10.27
N GLU A 56 -8.97 2.04 -11.27
CA GLU A 56 -9.30 2.50 -12.61
C GLU A 56 -9.70 1.31 -13.51
N LEU A 57 -10.98 1.17 -13.81
CA LEU A 57 -11.51 0.08 -14.63
C LEU A 57 -11.19 0.25 -16.11
N VAL A 58 -11.26 1.49 -16.61
CA VAL A 58 -10.86 1.89 -17.95
C VAL A 58 -10.38 3.33 -17.88
N LYS A 59 -9.69 3.79 -18.90
CA LYS A 59 -9.13 5.15 -18.94
C LYS A 59 -10.08 6.23 -18.42
N ASN A 60 -9.68 6.92 -17.36
CA ASN A 60 -10.41 8.01 -16.69
C ASN A 60 -11.77 7.57 -16.06
N LYS A 61 -12.03 6.27 -15.91
CA LYS A 61 -13.21 5.77 -15.22
C LYS A 61 -12.78 4.96 -14.01
N PHE A 62 -12.84 5.60 -12.88
CA PHE A 62 -12.50 5.03 -11.59
C PHE A 62 -13.75 4.51 -10.89
N VAL A 63 -13.56 3.52 -10.04
CA VAL A 63 -14.59 2.99 -9.18
C VAL A 63 -14.14 3.11 -7.72
N ARG A 64 -15.11 3.39 -6.88
CA ARG A 64 -14.99 3.29 -5.43
C ARG A 64 -16.15 2.45 -4.92
N LYS A 65 -15.87 1.44 -4.11
CA LYS A 65 -16.88 0.57 -3.51
C LYS A 65 -16.48 0.21 -2.10
N GLN A 66 -17.40 0.30 -1.17
CA GLN A 66 -17.25 -0.29 0.17
C GLN A 66 -17.87 -1.68 0.19
N LYS A 67 -17.33 -2.58 1.01
CA LYS A 67 -17.90 -3.92 1.24
C LYS A 67 -19.39 -3.83 1.57
N GLY A 68 -20.21 -4.63 0.91
CA GLY A 68 -21.66 -4.62 1.06
C GLY A 68 -22.39 -3.43 0.41
N GLY A 69 -21.67 -2.49 -0.18
CA GLY A 69 -22.25 -1.31 -0.85
C GLY A 69 -22.25 -1.41 -2.37
N SER A 70 -22.92 -0.45 -3.02
CA SER A 70 -22.88 -0.30 -4.47
C SER A 70 -21.61 0.43 -4.92
N ALA A 71 -21.11 0.05 -6.09
CA ALA A 71 -19.99 0.74 -6.72
C ALA A 71 -20.38 2.16 -7.14
N GLN A 72 -19.54 3.12 -6.80
CA GLN A 72 -19.63 4.52 -7.23
C GLN A 72 -18.64 4.75 -8.36
N GLN A 73 -19.08 5.32 -9.45
CA GLN A 73 -18.20 5.75 -10.52
C GLN A 73 -17.70 7.17 -10.23
N LEU A 74 -16.39 7.34 -10.31
CA LEU A 74 -15.71 8.62 -10.17
C LEU A 74 -15.19 9.04 -11.54
N GLN A 75 -15.29 10.33 -11.83
CA GLN A 75 -14.74 10.87 -13.07
C GLN A 75 -13.36 11.46 -12.80
N GLY A 76 -12.36 10.99 -13.54
CA GLY A 76 -11.00 11.50 -13.45
C GLY A 76 -10.76 12.68 -14.39
N PRO A 77 -9.53 13.23 -14.42
CA PRO A 77 -8.42 12.73 -13.62
C PRO A 77 -8.26 13.42 -12.26
N ASP A 78 -8.70 14.66 -12.07
CA ASP A 78 -8.43 15.45 -10.86
C ASP A 78 -9.14 14.90 -9.62
N ASP A 79 -10.37 14.45 -9.80
CA ASP A 79 -11.19 13.95 -8.70
C ASP A 79 -10.67 12.63 -8.11
N THR A 80 -9.95 11.85 -8.91
CA THR A 80 -9.49 10.52 -8.49
C THR A 80 -8.40 10.59 -7.44
N THR A 81 -7.44 11.48 -7.56
CA THR A 81 -6.41 11.68 -6.53
C THR A 81 -7.02 12.16 -5.23
N LYS A 82 -7.91 13.17 -5.30
CA LYS A 82 -8.63 13.69 -4.13
C LYS A 82 -9.52 12.62 -3.49
N ALA A 83 -10.24 11.86 -4.31
CA ALA A 83 -11.14 10.83 -3.83
C ALA A 83 -10.39 9.70 -3.13
N LEU A 84 -9.23 9.28 -3.65
CA LEU A 84 -8.41 8.24 -3.02
C LEU A 84 -7.78 8.75 -1.72
N VAL A 85 -7.16 9.94 -1.71
CA VAL A 85 -6.61 10.53 -0.49
C VAL A 85 -7.70 10.66 0.57
N LYS A 86 -8.86 11.23 0.20
CA LYS A 86 -10.00 11.33 1.13
C LYS A 86 -10.45 9.96 1.63
N SER A 87 -10.49 8.97 0.77
CA SER A 87 -10.88 7.61 1.14
C SER A 87 -9.89 7.01 2.16
N LEU A 88 -8.58 7.21 1.98
CA LEU A 88 -7.58 6.75 2.94
C LEU A 88 -7.69 7.48 4.29
N ASN A 89 -7.82 8.80 4.24
CA ASN A 89 -7.92 9.63 5.43
C ASN A 89 -9.17 9.31 6.26
N ASP A 90 -10.33 9.14 5.61
CA ASP A 90 -11.59 8.83 6.28
C ASP A 90 -11.66 7.37 6.75
N PHE A 91 -11.18 6.43 5.93
CA PHE A 91 -11.34 5.00 6.17
C PHE A 91 -10.31 4.43 7.13
N GLN A 92 -9.09 4.97 7.14
CA GLN A 92 -8.00 4.53 8.02
C GLN A 92 -7.79 2.99 7.96
N PRO A 93 -7.39 2.43 6.80
CA PRO A 93 -7.25 0.99 6.64
C PRO A 93 -6.10 0.41 7.48
N ASP A 94 -6.27 -0.82 7.96
CA ASP A 94 -5.23 -1.60 8.65
C ASP A 94 -4.32 -2.33 7.62
N LEU A 95 -4.87 -2.58 6.44
CA LEU A 95 -4.17 -3.15 5.29
C LEU A 95 -4.43 -2.27 4.06
N PHE A 96 -3.35 -1.82 3.43
CA PHE A 96 -3.42 -1.11 2.17
C PHE A 96 -2.73 -1.92 1.07
N VAL A 97 -3.47 -2.23 0.00
CA VAL A 97 -2.98 -3.04 -1.12
C VAL A 97 -3.05 -2.21 -2.38
N THR A 98 -1.92 -2.02 -3.04
CA THR A 98 -1.85 -1.23 -4.27
C THR A 98 -1.25 -2.01 -5.43
N SER A 99 -1.56 -1.56 -6.64
CA SER A 99 -0.94 -2.00 -7.88
C SER A 99 -0.86 -0.82 -8.84
N GLY A 100 -0.04 -0.93 -9.87
CA GLY A 100 0.11 0.10 -10.90
C GLY A 100 1.55 0.57 -11.06
N HIS A 101 1.77 1.41 -12.07
CA HIS A 101 3.11 1.93 -12.35
C HIS A 101 3.65 2.75 -11.19
N ALA A 102 4.87 2.47 -10.80
CA ALA A 102 5.55 3.16 -9.71
C ALA A 102 7.05 3.26 -9.96
N THR A 103 7.65 4.14 -9.22
CA THR A 103 9.09 4.21 -8.97
C THR A 103 9.31 4.23 -7.46
N GLU A 104 10.53 4.30 -7.02
CA GLU A 104 10.88 4.49 -5.60
C GLU A 104 10.31 5.79 -4.99
N ARG A 105 9.86 6.76 -5.81
CA ARG A 105 9.42 8.11 -5.38
C ARG A 105 8.01 8.49 -5.76
N ASN A 106 7.35 7.67 -6.55
CA ASN A 106 5.96 7.94 -6.93
C ASN A 106 5.21 6.66 -7.31
N TRP A 107 3.92 6.68 -7.05
CA TRP A 107 2.96 5.71 -7.55
C TRP A 107 1.93 6.44 -8.42
N GLN A 108 1.81 6.02 -9.66
CA GLN A 108 0.86 6.56 -10.62
C GLN A 108 -0.53 5.98 -10.36
N LEU A 109 -1.52 6.86 -10.30
CA LEU A 109 -2.91 6.46 -10.21
C LEU A 109 -3.49 6.25 -11.60
N GLY A 110 -3.82 4.99 -11.95
CA GLY A 110 -4.45 4.63 -13.21
C GLY A 110 -3.47 4.31 -14.36
N PHE A 111 -4.04 4.15 -15.57
CA PHE A 111 -3.31 3.66 -16.75
C PHE A 111 -2.36 4.67 -17.41
N ARG A 112 -2.39 5.94 -17.03
CA ARG A 112 -1.58 6.98 -17.63
C ARG A 112 -1.02 7.95 -16.60
N TYR A 113 0.15 8.49 -16.86
CA TYR A 113 0.83 9.52 -16.06
C TYR A 113 0.03 10.83 -15.86
N ARG A 114 -1.18 10.91 -16.36
CA ARG A 114 -2.04 12.10 -16.25
C ARG A 114 -3.13 12.00 -15.18
N ASN A 115 -3.22 10.88 -14.51
CA ASN A 115 -4.32 10.62 -13.56
C ASN A 115 -3.98 11.01 -12.12
N GLY A 116 -2.82 11.61 -11.90
CA GLY A 116 -2.32 11.95 -10.59
C GLY A 116 -1.36 10.91 -10.03
N PHE A 117 -0.75 11.24 -8.92
CA PHE A 117 0.28 10.43 -8.28
C PHE A 117 0.13 10.46 -6.76
N PHE A 118 0.55 9.40 -6.10
CA PHE A 118 1.13 9.53 -4.77
C PHE A 118 2.63 9.75 -4.91
N LYS A 119 3.15 10.66 -4.10
CA LYS A 119 4.56 11.03 -4.07
C LYS A 119 5.05 11.14 -2.64
N SER A 120 6.36 11.08 -2.51
CA SER A 120 7.04 11.30 -1.24
C SER A 120 8.09 12.40 -1.35
N LYS A 121 8.24 13.15 -0.30
CA LYS A 121 9.29 14.14 -0.13
C LYS A 121 9.54 14.41 1.34
N ASP A 122 10.79 14.49 1.74
CA ASP A 122 11.19 14.82 3.11
C ASP A 122 10.48 13.92 4.16
N GLY A 123 10.31 12.63 3.85
CA GLY A 123 9.63 11.66 4.70
C GLY A 123 8.11 11.81 4.79
N GLN A 124 7.50 12.65 3.98
CA GLN A 124 6.06 12.88 3.93
C GLN A 124 5.43 12.28 2.68
N MET A 125 4.21 11.76 2.83
CA MET A 125 3.40 11.23 1.74
C MET A 125 2.31 12.22 1.33
N TYR A 126 2.11 12.40 0.03
CA TYR A 126 1.04 13.25 -0.48
C TYR A 126 0.52 12.78 -1.83
N GLY A 127 -0.74 13.08 -2.12
CA GLY A 127 -1.29 13.03 -3.46
C GLY A 127 -0.89 14.28 -4.27
N GLU A 128 -0.62 14.10 -5.55
CA GLU A 128 -0.46 15.21 -6.49
C GLU A 128 -1.43 15.00 -7.66
N ASP A 129 -2.39 15.92 -7.83
CA ASP A 129 -3.34 15.83 -8.92
C ASP A 129 -2.72 16.24 -10.27
N THR A 130 -3.47 16.15 -11.36
CA THR A 130 -3.00 16.50 -12.71
C THR A 130 -2.70 17.99 -12.89
N ARG A 131 -3.13 18.83 -11.96
CA ARG A 131 -2.80 20.27 -11.90
C ARG A 131 -1.61 20.56 -10.98
N ARG A 132 -0.96 19.51 -10.49
CA ARG A 132 0.15 19.59 -9.53
C ARG A 132 -0.25 20.19 -8.17
N GLN A 133 -1.52 20.10 -7.79
CA GLN A 133 -1.96 20.46 -6.46
C GLN A 133 -1.63 19.33 -5.50
N ARG A 134 -0.95 19.69 -4.41
CA ARG A 134 -0.65 18.77 -3.32
C ARG A 134 -1.89 18.55 -2.45
N ILE A 135 -2.10 17.31 -2.07
CA ILE A 135 -3.18 16.87 -1.19
C ILE A 135 -2.55 15.98 -0.13
N ASP A 136 -2.55 16.43 1.10
CA ASP A 136 -1.86 15.71 2.19
C ASP A 136 -2.62 14.43 2.57
N VAL A 137 -1.85 13.37 2.79
CA VAL A 137 -2.36 12.09 3.29
C VAL A 137 -2.30 12.13 4.81
N ASP A 138 -3.44 11.91 5.47
CA ASP A 138 -3.58 11.85 6.93
C ASP A 138 -4.20 10.50 7.33
N SER A 139 -3.38 9.48 7.37
CA SER A 139 -3.80 8.12 7.73
C SER A 139 -2.76 7.46 8.65
N PRO A 140 -2.59 8.00 9.89
CA PRO A 140 -1.48 7.63 10.77
C PRO A 140 -1.68 6.31 11.51
N ASN A 141 -2.84 5.67 11.42
CA ASN A 141 -3.09 4.40 12.08
C ASN A 141 -2.08 3.32 11.66
N ALA A 142 -1.71 2.45 12.58
CA ALA A 142 -0.80 1.33 12.29
C ALA A 142 -1.39 0.43 11.19
N LYS A 143 -0.57 0.12 10.17
CA LYS A 143 -1.02 -0.69 9.02
C LYS A 143 0.10 -1.51 8.39
N VAL A 144 -0.33 -2.51 7.62
CA VAL A 144 0.48 -3.23 6.65
C VAL A 144 0.27 -2.61 5.27
N TYR A 145 1.35 -2.47 4.50
CA TYR A 145 1.30 -2.02 3.12
C TYR A 145 1.85 -3.09 2.17
N LEU A 146 1.06 -3.47 1.18
CA LEU A 146 1.39 -4.46 0.16
C LEU A 146 1.31 -3.84 -1.25
N PRO A 147 2.40 -3.28 -1.77
CA PRO A 147 2.47 -2.80 -3.16
C PRO A 147 2.70 -3.97 -4.14
N ILE A 148 1.66 -4.75 -4.37
CA ILE A 148 1.72 -6.04 -5.08
C ILE A 148 1.94 -5.98 -6.59
N GLY A 149 2.08 -4.83 -7.16
CA GLY A 149 2.32 -4.62 -8.59
C GLY A 149 2.97 -3.27 -8.85
N ASN A 150 3.61 -2.69 -7.84
CA ASN A 150 4.26 -1.40 -7.89
C ASN A 150 5.78 -1.59 -8.00
N CYS A 151 6.35 -1.27 -9.15
CA CYS A 151 7.80 -1.33 -9.35
C CYS A 151 8.55 -0.49 -8.32
N LEU A 152 9.69 -0.98 -7.84
CA LEU A 152 10.64 -0.25 -7.00
C LEU A 152 10.07 0.32 -5.69
N MET A 153 8.85 -0.06 -5.29
CA MET A 153 8.23 0.50 -4.09
C MET A 153 8.93 0.08 -2.80
N GLY A 154 9.71 -1.01 -2.80
CA GLY A 154 10.59 -1.43 -1.72
C GLY A 154 12.04 -0.95 -1.85
N HIS A 155 12.39 -0.24 -2.94
CA HIS A 155 13.74 0.26 -3.16
C HIS A 155 13.94 1.61 -2.45
N ILE A 156 14.96 1.66 -1.59
CA ILE A 156 15.32 2.87 -0.84
C ILE A 156 16.59 3.43 -1.46
N ASP A 157 16.45 4.41 -2.35
CA ASP A 157 17.55 5.09 -3.04
C ASP A 157 17.98 6.41 -2.36
N GLY A 158 17.25 6.80 -1.32
CA GLY A 158 17.50 8.02 -0.57
C GLY A 158 16.33 8.41 0.34
N PRO A 159 16.43 9.57 1.02
CA PRO A 159 15.45 9.99 2.04
C PRO A 159 14.05 10.24 1.46
N ASP A 160 13.93 10.51 0.16
CA ASP A 160 12.64 10.74 -0.50
C ASP A 160 11.97 9.45 -0.98
N ALA A 161 12.52 8.26 -0.66
CA ALA A 161 11.90 7.00 -1.03
C ALA A 161 10.50 6.84 -0.40
N MET A 162 9.53 6.40 -1.20
CA MET A 162 8.15 6.21 -0.73
C MET A 162 8.06 5.20 0.40
N ALA A 163 8.89 4.15 0.40
CA ALA A 163 8.94 3.19 1.50
C ALA A 163 9.15 3.89 2.85
N LEU A 164 10.08 4.85 2.91
CA LEU A 164 10.36 5.62 4.12
C LEU A 164 9.21 6.53 4.51
N ALA A 165 8.59 7.21 3.54
CA ALA A 165 7.44 8.09 3.80
C ALA A 165 6.21 7.28 4.28
N TRP A 166 5.94 6.10 3.72
CA TRP A 166 4.89 5.21 4.21
C TRP A 166 5.09 4.87 5.68
N MET A 167 6.32 4.59 6.09
CA MET A 167 6.66 4.25 7.48
C MET A 167 6.63 5.46 8.42
N ASN A 168 7.10 6.61 7.95
CA ASN A 168 7.23 7.81 8.77
C ASN A 168 5.92 8.57 8.96
N ASP A 169 5.13 8.72 7.88
CA ASP A 169 4.02 9.66 7.82
C ASP A 169 2.65 8.95 7.82
N VAL A 170 2.56 7.75 7.24
CA VAL A 170 1.28 7.07 6.97
C VAL A 170 1.05 5.85 7.89
N GLY A 171 1.87 5.68 8.91
CA GLY A 171 1.67 4.66 9.94
C GLY A 171 2.00 3.22 9.54
N VAL A 172 2.65 3.00 8.41
CA VAL A 172 3.07 1.65 7.99
C VAL A 172 4.07 1.07 8.97
N LYS A 173 3.80 -0.13 9.49
CA LYS A 173 4.66 -0.87 10.42
C LYS A 173 5.34 -2.06 9.75
N GLN A 174 4.71 -2.62 8.74
CA GLN A 174 5.25 -3.71 7.93
C GLN A 174 4.88 -3.49 6.46
N MET A 175 5.81 -3.79 5.58
CA MET A 175 5.55 -3.81 4.13
C MET A 175 6.43 -4.84 3.43
N ILE A 176 5.96 -5.30 2.29
CA ILE A 176 6.70 -6.12 1.36
C ILE A 176 6.62 -5.42 0.01
N GLY A 177 7.74 -5.07 -0.56
CA GLY A 177 7.79 -4.32 -1.82
C GLY A 177 8.95 -4.73 -2.71
N TYR A 178 8.81 -4.54 -4.00
CA TYR A 178 9.84 -4.82 -4.97
C TYR A 178 11.00 -3.83 -4.89
N THR A 179 12.21 -4.35 -4.98
CA THR A 179 13.44 -3.55 -5.13
C THR A 179 13.88 -3.40 -6.58
N VAL A 180 13.13 -3.99 -7.50
CA VAL A 180 13.38 -4.00 -8.96
C VAL A 180 12.07 -3.74 -9.71
N PRO A 181 12.13 -3.40 -11.03
CA PRO A 181 10.93 -3.38 -11.86
C PRO A 181 10.22 -4.72 -11.85
N THR A 182 8.89 -4.69 -11.81
CA THR A 182 8.06 -5.88 -11.71
C THR A 182 6.83 -5.80 -12.63
N TRP A 183 6.09 -6.89 -12.71
CA TRP A 183 4.81 -7.00 -13.38
C TRP A 183 3.67 -7.06 -12.35
N PHE A 184 2.43 -7.00 -12.80
CA PHE A 184 1.27 -7.12 -11.94
C PHE A 184 1.34 -8.39 -11.09
N GLY A 185 1.26 -8.22 -9.77
CA GLY A 185 1.04 -9.31 -8.83
C GLY A 185 -0.45 -9.67 -8.81
N TYR A 186 -0.78 -10.89 -9.17
CA TYR A 186 -2.14 -11.39 -9.06
C TYR A 186 -2.41 -11.90 -7.64
N GLY A 187 -3.49 -11.43 -7.02
CA GLY A 187 -3.97 -11.97 -5.75
C GLY A 187 -3.01 -11.84 -4.55
N GLY A 188 -2.01 -10.94 -4.61
CA GLY A 188 -1.05 -10.77 -3.52
C GLY A 188 -0.11 -11.95 -3.33
N TRP A 189 0.18 -12.71 -4.40
CA TRP A 189 1.06 -13.90 -4.41
C TRP A 189 0.63 -15.00 -3.43
N GLY A 190 -0.64 -15.13 -3.14
CA GLY A 190 -1.15 -16.04 -2.13
C GLY A 190 -1.06 -15.53 -0.69
N MET A 191 -0.36 -14.42 -0.43
CA MET A 191 -0.25 -13.88 0.93
C MET A 191 -1.60 -13.54 1.56
N LEU A 192 -2.54 -13.00 0.76
CA LEU A 192 -3.87 -12.66 1.26
C LEU A 192 -4.63 -13.87 1.75
N ASP A 193 -4.47 -15.02 1.08
CA ASP A 193 -5.12 -16.29 1.43
C ASP A 193 -4.61 -16.82 2.79
N TYR A 194 -3.38 -16.56 3.14
CA TYR A 194 -2.78 -16.99 4.41
C TYR A 194 -2.87 -15.91 5.49
N PHE A 195 -2.52 -14.68 5.16
CA PHE A 195 -2.43 -13.60 6.14
C PHE A 195 -3.79 -13.01 6.52
N VAL A 196 -4.68 -12.85 5.53
CA VAL A 196 -5.97 -12.14 5.72
C VAL A 196 -7.13 -13.12 5.89
N GLU A 197 -7.26 -14.15 5.06
CA GLU A 197 -8.36 -15.13 5.15
C GLU A 197 -8.25 -16.04 6.36
N GLN A 198 -7.04 -16.21 6.91
CA GLN A 198 -6.80 -17.05 8.08
C GLN A 198 -6.28 -16.21 9.26
N PRO A 199 -7.06 -15.26 9.77
CA PRO A 199 -6.60 -14.28 10.74
C PRO A 199 -6.06 -14.93 12.01
N GLY A 200 -4.86 -14.51 12.40
CA GLY A 200 -4.18 -15.01 13.60
C GLY A 200 -3.50 -16.38 13.46
N ARG A 201 -3.61 -17.02 12.29
CA ARG A 201 -2.94 -18.30 12.02
C ARG A 201 -1.50 -18.12 11.55
N TYR A 202 -1.27 -17.12 10.70
CA TYR A 202 0.03 -16.79 10.13
C TYR A 202 0.36 -15.32 10.38
N SER A 203 1.61 -15.04 10.71
CA SER A 203 2.14 -13.69 10.62
C SER A 203 2.33 -13.28 9.15
N LEU A 204 2.55 -12.01 8.88
CA LEU A 204 2.84 -11.53 7.52
C LEU A 204 4.10 -12.21 6.95
N THR A 205 5.11 -12.39 7.78
CA THR A 205 6.37 -13.01 7.39
C THR A 205 6.15 -14.49 7.01
N GLU A 206 5.44 -15.26 7.83
CA GLU A 206 5.11 -16.65 7.52
C GLU A 206 4.25 -16.80 6.26
N ALA A 207 3.34 -15.87 6.01
CA ALA A 207 2.51 -15.88 4.81
C ALA A 207 3.28 -15.51 3.53
N PHE A 208 4.43 -14.84 3.68
CA PHE A 208 5.30 -14.46 2.57
C PHE A 208 6.29 -15.55 2.19
N PHE A 209 6.83 -16.27 3.16
CA PHE A 209 7.78 -17.38 2.98
C PHE A 209 7.08 -18.74 2.86
#